data_ba3ac532c4f187d7b11cd6a18344ba0d
#
_entry.id   ba3ac532c4f187d7b11cd6a18344ba0d
#
_cell.length_a   1.000
_cell.length_b   1.000
_cell.length_c   1.000
_cell.angle_alpha   90.00
_cell.angle_beta   90.00
_cell.angle_gamma   90.00
#
_symmetry.space_group_name_H-M   'P 1'
#
loop_
_entity.id
_entity.type
_entity.pdbx_description
1 polymer ?
#
loop_
_entity_poly.entity_id
_entity_poly.type
_entity_poly.pdbx_seq_one_letter_code
_entity_poly.pdbx_strand_id
1 'polypeptide(L)'
;EMKSTFSYSKLSDAAKISYDLWEHQYESALAGKAFMRRGYVFHQMSGTHSFFPTLMMNYHTVETEQDMTDYISRVSAIGAAMADLTGQAKLAAGEGVRPPRFAYEIVMKESKAIISGAPFDDSGTDSTLWADANSKVSALVKADTITQKQGDSLIKAVRTALINDFAPGYDDLIAFMTDDLKNTSEEALGVHALPEGDEFYKYRLKSITTTDMTADQIHQLGLDEVKRIRGEMEVIKEKDGFKGTLQEYFAYIRDSKDDEKFYYDNTDEGRQGYIDDATAAIESLKKELPNYFGILPKADLVVKRVEAFREQDGAPQHYYSGTPDGSRPGVYYAHLSDMKAMPKNELEVIAYHEGLPGHHMQISIAQELKGIPKFRTQAGSTAYVEGWALYTEALAKEMPNTYVTLGSDFGRLGSEMWRAIRLVVDTGMHHKKWSQQRAVDFFAQNSPAPLETIETEIRRYLVIPGQATAYKIGMIDI
;
A
#
# COMPACT_ATOMS: atom_id res chain seq x y z
N GLU A 1 26.89 -20.19 5.55
CA GLU A 1 26.47 -21.35 6.36
C GLU A 1 25.59 -22.31 5.53
N MET A 2 24.46 -21.87 4.93
CA MET A 2 23.58 -22.72 4.12
C MET A 2 24.33 -23.51 3.03
N LYS A 3 25.18 -22.83 2.21
CA LYS A 3 25.97 -23.46 1.13
C LYS A 3 26.98 -24.49 1.62
N SER A 4 27.46 -24.39 2.86
CA SER A 4 28.38 -25.36 3.47
C SER A 4 27.67 -26.50 4.19
N THR A 5 26.39 -26.32 4.54
CA THR A 5 25.60 -27.30 5.29
C THR A 5 24.84 -28.25 4.39
N PHE A 6 24.31 -27.73 3.27
CA PHE A 6 23.46 -28.50 2.37
C PHE A 6 24.12 -28.74 1.01
N SER A 7 24.12 -29.99 0.56
CA SER A 7 24.50 -30.33 -0.82
C SER A 7 23.28 -30.18 -1.72
N TYR A 8 23.24 -29.16 -2.58
CA TYR A 8 22.13 -28.85 -3.46
C TYR A 8 21.66 -30.06 -4.29
N SER A 9 22.59 -30.84 -4.85
CA SER A 9 22.26 -32.01 -5.66
C SER A 9 21.55 -33.15 -4.90
N LYS A 10 21.60 -33.13 -3.55
CA LYS A 10 20.94 -34.12 -2.69
C LYS A 10 19.60 -33.66 -2.15
N LEU A 11 19.21 -32.42 -2.43
CA LEU A 11 17.92 -31.88 -1.99
C LEU A 11 16.77 -32.43 -2.84
N SER A 12 15.61 -32.61 -2.22
CA SER A 12 14.36 -32.83 -2.94
C SER A 12 14.00 -31.58 -3.76
N ASP A 13 13.12 -31.69 -4.76
CA ASP A 13 12.74 -30.55 -5.59
C ASP A 13 12.09 -29.42 -4.77
N ALA A 14 11.24 -29.73 -3.80
CA ALA A 14 10.68 -28.76 -2.88
C ALA A 14 11.75 -28.06 -2.00
N ALA A 15 12.80 -28.80 -1.60
CA ALA A 15 13.90 -28.25 -0.83
C ALA A 15 14.84 -27.39 -1.71
N LYS A 16 15.01 -27.72 -3.00
CA LYS A 16 15.73 -26.88 -3.96
C LYS A 16 15.05 -25.54 -4.12
N ILE A 17 13.72 -25.51 -4.31
CA ILE A 17 12.95 -24.26 -4.38
C ILE A 17 13.18 -23.42 -3.12
N SER A 18 13.16 -24.02 -1.95
CA SER A 18 13.43 -23.30 -0.69
C SER A 18 14.83 -22.77 -0.60
N TYR A 19 15.83 -23.54 -1.12
CA TYR A 19 17.21 -23.15 -1.16
C TYR A 19 17.43 -21.96 -2.10
N ASP A 20 16.88 -22.03 -3.31
CA ASP A 20 17.00 -21.00 -4.35
C ASP A 20 16.35 -19.69 -3.92
N LEU A 21 15.15 -19.76 -3.30
CA LEU A 21 14.46 -18.58 -2.75
C LEU A 21 15.28 -17.92 -1.63
N TRP A 22 15.85 -18.71 -0.72
CA TRP A 22 16.69 -18.17 0.35
C TRP A 22 17.97 -17.54 -0.21
N GLU A 23 18.62 -18.20 -1.18
CA GLU A 23 19.79 -17.67 -1.85
C GLU A 23 19.49 -16.34 -2.55
N HIS A 24 18.38 -16.28 -3.31
CA HIS A 24 17.91 -15.07 -3.97
C HIS A 24 17.67 -13.92 -2.98
N GLN A 25 17.00 -14.19 -1.85
CA GLN A 25 16.77 -13.18 -0.81
C GLN A 25 18.08 -12.68 -0.20
N TYR A 26 19.02 -13.61 0.07
CA TYR A 26 20.32 -13.26 0.60
C TYR A 26 21.14 -12.41 -0.38
N GLU A 27 21.18 -12.78 -1.65
CA GLU A 27 21.92 -12.06 -2.69
C GLU A 27 21.30 -10.68 -2.95
N SER A 28 19.98 -10.57 -2.96
CA SER A 28 19.28 -9.29 -3.07
C SER A 28 19.58 -8.37 -1.87
N ALA A 29 19.56 -8.90 -0.66
CA ALA A 29 19.92 -8.15 0.54
C ALA A 29 21.39 -7.71 0.54
N LEU A 30 22.29 -8.59 0.08
CA LEU A 30 23.72 -8.28 -0.05
C LEU A 30 23.97 -7.17 -1.09
N ALA A 31 23.31 -7.24 -2.24
CA ALA A 31 23.36 -6.18 -3.26
C ALA A 31 22.82 -4.85 -2.73
N GLY A 32 21.72 -4.90 -1.94
CA GLY A 32 21.12 -3.72 -1.31
C GLY A 32 22.01 -3.03 -0.27
N LYS A 33 23.00 -3.75 0.27
CA LYS A 33 23.91 -3.18 1.28
C LYS A 33 24.67 -1.95 0.77
N ALA A 34 25.03 -1.90 -0.51
CA ALA A 34 25.67 -0.74 -1.13
C ALA A 34 24.75 0.51 -1.12
N PHE A 35 23.45 0.32 -1.06
CA PHE A 35 22.42 1.36 -1.20
C PHE A 35 21.65 1.65 0.09
N MET A 36 22.13 1.20 1.26
CA MET A 36 21.40 1.35 2.53
C MET A 36 21.03 2.80 2.87
N ARG A 37 21.79 3.78 2.37
CA ARG A 37 21.53 5.21 2.59
C ARG A 37 21.04 5.94 1.32
N ARG A 38 20.58 5.22 0.30
CA ARG A 38 20.01 5.82 -0.93
C ARG A 38 18.49 5.84 -0.92
N GLY A 39 17.85 5.03 -0.06
CA GLY A 39 16.42 5.12 0.23
C GLY A 39 16.11 6.23 1.24
N TYR A 40 14.92 6.80 1.13
CA TYR A 40 14.45 7.84 2.04
C TYR A 40 14.00 7.21 3.37
N VAL A 41 14.54 7.69 4.48
CA VAL A 41 14.19 7.19 5.83
C VAL A 41 12.78 7.60 6.22
N PHE A 42 12.40 8.84 5.89
CA PHE A 42 11.06 9.37 6.13
C PHE A 42 10.43 9.88 4.84
N HIS A 43 9.20 9.48 4.61
CA HIS A 43 8.35 9.97 3.51
C HIS A 43 6.87 9.71 3.86
N GLN A 44 5.94 10.32 3.12
CA GLN A 44 4.49 10.24 3.37
C GLN A 44 3.87 8.85 3.17
N MET A 45 4.56 7.94 2.48
CA MET A 45 4.03 6.60 2.19
C MET A 45 4.54 5.61 3.23
N SER A 46 3.74 5.27 4.22
CA SER A 46 4.06 4.29 5.27
C SER A 46 5.37 4.60 6.02
N GLY A 47 5.69 5.87 6.20
CA GLY A 47 6.86 6.30 6.96
C GLY A 47 6.81 5.80 8.40
N THR A 48 7.98 5.47 8.96
CA THR A 48 8.06 4.91 10.32
C THR A 48 7.47 5.84 11.38
N HIS A 49 7.49 7.16 11.14
CA HIS A 49 6.89 8.18 12.01
C HIS A 49 5.36 7.99 12.19
N SER A 50 4.64 7.58 11.13
CA SER A 50 3.20 7.30 11.21
C SER A 50 2.90 5.82 11.51
N PHE A 51 3.81 4.92 11.13
CA PHE A 51 3.63 3.49 11.37
C PHE A 51 3.69 3.12 12.86
N PHE A 52 4.60 3.70 13.63
CA PHE A 52 4.73 3.36 15.06
C PHE A 52 3.46 3.66 15.88
N PRO A 53 2.83 4.85 15.79
CA PRO A 53 1.54 5.07 16.43
C PRO A 53 0.46 4.09 15.95
N THR A 54 0.39 3.84 14.65
CA THR A 54 -0.57 2.89 14.05
C THR A 54 -0.37 1.47 14.61
N LEU A 55 0.89 1.03 14.76
CA LEU A 55 1.22 -0.26 15.37
C LEU A 55 0.67 -0.37 16.80
N MET A 56 0.84 0.68 17.60
CA MET A 56 0.37 0.69 18.98
C MET A 56 -1.16 0.66 19.08
N MET A 57 -1.83 1.42 18.22
CA MET A 57 -3.30 1.50 18.23
C MET A 57 -3.96 0.22 17.69
N ASN A 58 -3.49 -0.29 16.57
CA ASN A 58 -4.21 -1.31 15.80
C ASN A 58 -3.72 -2.75 16.03
N TYR A 59 -2.47 -2.91 16.45
CA TYR A 59 -1.84 -4.25 16.56
C TYR A 59 -1.42 -4.62 17.97
N HIS A 60 -1.30 -3.65 18.89
CA HIS A 60 -1.00 -3.94 20.29
C HIS A 60 -2.30 -4.15 21.07
N THR A 61 -2.77 -5.40 21.14
CA THR A 61 -3.92 -5.79 21.95
C THR A 61 -3.57 -5.71 23.44
N VAL A 62 -4.51 -5.22 24.26
CA VAL A 62 -4.37 -5.10 25.72
C VAL A 62 -5.55 -5.82 26.39
N GLU A 63 -5.28 -6.97 27.01
CA GLU A 63 -6.23 -7.81 27.72
C GLU A 63 -5.88 -7.96 29.20
N THR A 64 -4.63 -7.65 29.58
CA THR A 64 -4.11 -7.76 30.94
C THR A 64 -3.34 -6.51 31.37
N GLU A 65 -3.06 -6.37 32.68
CA GLU A 65 -2.20 -5.33 33.23
C GLU A 65 -0.78 -5.40 32.61
N GLN A 66 -0.27 -6.63 32.35
CA GLN A 66 1.03 -6.83 31.76
C GLN A 66 1.09 -6.31 30.33
N ASP A 67 0.03 -6.54 29.52
CA ASP A 67 -0.03 -6.03 28.16
C ASP A 67 0.02 -4.49 28.13
N MET A 68 -0.66 -3.84 29.11
CA MET A 68 -0.59 -2.39 29.23
C MET A 68 0.80 -1.90 29.66
N THR A 69 1.49 -2.65 30.50
CA THR A 69 2.88 -2.36 30.89
C THR A 69 3.80 -2.48 29.68
N ASP A 70 3.61 -3.51 28.85
CA ASP A 70 4.35 -3.71 27.60
C ASP A 70 4.03 -2.60 26.58
N TYR A 71 2.76 -2.15 26.51
CA TYR A 71 2.37 -0.99 25.71
C TYR A 71 3.17 0.27 26.12
N ILE A 72 3.23 0.58 27.40
CA ILE A 72 3.97 1.72 27.93
C ILE A 72 5.46 1.63 27.57
N SER A 73 6.05 0.45 27.77
CA SER A 73 7.45 0.19 27.43
C SER A 73 7.75 0.41 25.94
N ARG A 74 6.85 -0.02 25.06
CA ARG A 74 6.97 0.21 23.62
C ARG A 74 6.83 1.67 23.25
N VAL A 75 5.87 2.40 23.85
CA VAL A 75 5.72 3.85 23.65
C VAL A 75 7.01 4.59 24.02
N SER A 76 7.63 4.25 25.17
CA SER A 76 8.93 4.83 25.54
C SER A 76 10.02 4.48 24.53
N ALA A 77 10.08 3.24 24.05
CA ALA A 77 11.09 2.79 23.07
C ALA A 77 10.96 3.47 21.69
N ILE A 78 9.74 3.86 21.29
CA ILE A 78 9.49 4.55 20.01
C ILE A 78 10.29 5.86 19.91
N GLY A 79 10.37 6.64 20.98
CA GLY A 79 11.12 7.89 20.97
C GLY A 79 12.60 7.68 20.64
N ALA A 80 13.25 6.67 21.26
CA ALA A 80 14.63 6.31 20.97
C ALA A 80 14.79 5.82 19.51
N ALA A 81 13.86 4.99 19.03
CA ALA A 81 13.86 4.53 17.64
C ALA A 81 13.71 5.70 16.64
N MET A 82 12.86 6.69 16.95
CA MET A 82 12.72 7.88 16.14
C MET A 82 14.00 8.72 16.10
N ALA A 83 14.69 8.86 17.23
CA ALA A 83 15.98 9.57 17.30
C ALA A 83 17.04 8.85 16.45
N ASP A 84 17.14 7.51 16.50
CA ASP A 84 18.06 6.73 15.67
C ASP A 84 17.76 6.92 14.18
N LEU A 85 16.50 6.84 13.78
CA LEU A 85 16.07 7.04 12.39
C LEU A 85 16.35 8.47 11.92
N THR A 86 16.12 9.46 12.77
CA THR A 86 16.48 10.86 12.49
C THR A 86 17.98 11.02 12.32
N GLY A 87 18.79 10.33 13.13
CA GLY A 87 20.25 10.23 12.95
C GLY A 87 20.64 9.67 11.59
N GLN A 88 19.97 8.61 11.14
CA GLN A 88 20.21 8.04 9.80
C GLN A 88 19.78 8.99 8.67
N ALA A 89 18.67 9.70 8.84
CA ALA A 89 18.22 10.72 7.88
C ALA A 89 19.23 11.88 7.79
N LYS A 90 19.78 12.35 8.92
CA LYS A 90 20.86 13.34 8.97
C LYS A 90 22.11 12.89 8.23
N LEU A 91 22.52 11.61 8.40
CA LEU A 91 23.65 11.02 7.67
C LEU A 91 23.39 10.95 6.16
N ALA A 92 22.20 10.48 5.75
CA ALA A 92 21.83 10.45 4.34
C ALA A 92 21.80 11.86 3.72
N ALA A 93 21.23 12.84 4.43
CA ALA A 93 21.22 14.24 4.00
C ALA A 93 22.64 14.82 3.84
N GLY A 94 23.56 14.45 4.74
CA GLY A 94 24.98 14.81 4.64
C GLY A 94 25.68 14.21 3.41
N GLU A 95 25.19 13.09 2.90
CA GLU A 95 25.62 12.46 1.64
C GLU A 95 24.86 12.98 0.40
N GLY A 96 23.97 13.97 0.55
CA GLY A 96 23.18 14.52 -0.54
C GLY A 96 21.90 13.74 -0.87
N VAL A 97 21.50 12.78 -0.02
CA VAL A 97 20.26 12.01 -0.20
C VAL A 97 19.15 12.64 0.62
N ARG A 98 18.21 13.29 -0.06
CA ARG A 98 17.03 13.94 0.52
C ARG A 98 15.79 13.57 -0.25
N PRO A 99 14.68 13.24 0.42
CA PRO A 99 13.38 13.11 -0.25
C PRO A 99 12.96 14.49 -0.83
N PRO A 100 12.07 14.50 -1.81
CA PRO A 100 11.51 15.75 -2.35
C PRO A 100 10.90 16.64 -1.26
N ARG A 101 10.91 17.95 -1.50
CA ARG A 101 10.41 18.98 -0.55
C ARG A 101 9.03 18.68 0.01
N PHE A 102 8.09 18.26 -0.85
CA PHE A 102 6.72 17.93 -0.42
C PHE A 102 6.70 16.81 0.65
N ALA A 103 7.63 15.85 0.58
CA ALA A 103 7.71 14.79 1.57
C ALA A 103 8.17 15.30 2.94
N TYR A 104 9.11 16.26 2.98
CA TYR A 104 9.47 16.98 4.22
C TYR A 104 8.25 17.67 4.83
N GLU A 105 7.51 18.41 4.01
CA GLU A 105 6.34 19.18 4.45
C GLU A 105 5.24 18.28 5.02
N ILE A 106 4.96 17.16 4.34
CA ILE A 106 3.94 16.19 4.80
C ILE A 106 4.39 15.49 6.08
N VAL A 107 5.61 14.96 6.13
CA VAL A 107 6.15 14.27 7.32
C VAL A 107 6.18 15.21 8.54
N MET A 108 6.58 16.48 8.34
CA MET A 108 6.53 17.47 9.43
C MET A 108 5.09 17.73 9.91
N LYS A 109 4.14 17.84 8.97
CA LYS A 109 2.72 18.04 9.29
C LYS A 109 2.17 16.87 10.09
N GLU A 110 2.41 15.65 9.62
CA GLU A 110 1.97 14.41 10.28
C GLU A 110 2.63 14.25 11.66
N SER A 111 3.94 14.48 11.76
CA SER A 111 4.68 14.41 13.03
C SER A 111 4.16 15.41 14.06
N LYS A 112 3.87 16.66 13.66
CA LYS A 112 3.25 17.65 14.54
C LYS A 112 1.86 17.22 14.99
N ALA A 113 1.05 16.64 14.12
CA ALA A 113 -0.28 16.14 14.49
C ALA A 113 -0.21 14.99 15.48
N ILE A 114 0.78 14.09 15.38
CA ILE A 114 0.97 12.95 16.29
C ILE A 114 1.27 13.40 17.71
N ILE A 115 2.00 14.51 17.90
CA ILE A 115 2.34 15.08 19.21
C ILE A 115 1.53 16.35 19.54
N SER A 116 0.31 16.46 19.02
CA SER A 116 -0.66 17.52 19.33
C SER A 116 -1.81 16.97 20.17
N GLY A 117 -2.38 17.81 21.02
CA GLY A 117 -3.43 17.40 21.98
C GLY A 117 -2.88 16.90 23.32
N ALA A 118 -3.77 16.60 24.26
CA ALA A 118 -3.34 16.03 25.54
C ALA A 118 -2.63 14.67 25.32
N PRO A 119 -1.55 14.36 26.04
CA PRO A 119 -0.98 15.11 27.15
C PRO A 119 0.10 16.11 26.72
N PHE A 120 0.31 16.37 25.42
CA PHE A 120 1.40 17.18 24.90
C PHE A 120 1.14 18.69 24.97
N ASP A 121 -0.12 19.09 24.81
CA ASP A 121 -0.56 20.48 24.89
C ASP A 121 -1.94 20.63 25.55
N ASP A 122 -2.36 21.87 25.76
CA ASP A 122 -3.63 22.25 26.41
C ASP A 122 -4.71 22.64 25.37
N SER A 123 -4.69 22.06 24.17
CA SER A 123 -5.66 22.36 23.09
C SER A 123 -7.10 21.94 23.37
N GLY A 124 -7.33 21.13 24.42
CA GLY A 124 -8.64 20.61 24.81
C GLY A 124 -9.08 19.38 24.03
N THR A 125 -8.21 18.83 23.18
CA THR A 125 -8.41 17.55 22.48
C THR A 125 -7.38 16.53 22.93
N ASP A 126 -7.70 15.25 22.85
CA ASP A 126 -6.75 14.18 23.12
C ASP A 126 -5.92 13.86 21.88
N SER A 127 -4.63 13.59 22.06
CA SER A 127 -3.85 12.96 21.01
C SER A 127 -4.31 11.51 20.78
N THR A 128 -4.09 10.97 19.57
CA THR A 128 -4.58 9.64 19.23
C THR A 128 -4.06 8.53 20.13
N LEU A 129 -2.76 8.55 20.49
CA LEU A 129 -2.18 7.58 21.41
C LEU A 129 -2.67 7.74 22.86
N TRP A 130 -2.94 8.97 23.28
CA TRP A 130 -3.50 9.22 24.62
C TRP A 130 -4.94 8.72 24.71
N ALA A 131 -5.76 8.99 23.71
CA ALA A 131 -7.13 8.48 23.62
C ALA A 131 -7.16 6.94 23.59
N ASP A 132 -6.30 6.31 22.80
CA ASP A 132 -6.16 4.86 22.69
C ASP A 132 -5.79 4.23 24.05
N ALA A 133 -4.76 4.76 24.72
CA ALA A 133 -4.32 4.28 26.01
C ALA A 133 -5.40 4.40 27.09
N ASN A 134 -6.11 5.54 27.13
CA ASN A 134 -7.23 5.74 28.05
C ASN A 134 -8.36 4.74 27.77
N SER A 135 -8.67 4.47 26.52
CA SER A 135 -9.68 3.48 26.13
C SER A 135 -9.29 2.07 26.57
N LYS A 136 -8.05 1.65 26.31
CA LYS A 136 -7.52 0.33 26.70
C LYS A 136 -7.53 0.14 28.23
N VAL A 137 -7.05 1.12 28.99
CA VAL A 137 -7.07 1.06 30.47
C VAL A 137 -8.51 1.05 30.99
N SER A 138 -9.39 1.88 30.42
CA SER A 138 -10.80 1.89 30.83
C SER A 138 -11.49 0.55 30.57
N ALA A 139 -11.13 -0.15 29.47
CA ALA A 139 -11.63 -1.50 29.19
C ALA A 139 -11.19 -2.52 30.25
N LEU A 140 -9.93 -2.49 30.69
CA LEU A 140 -9.43 -3.36 31.77
C LEU A 140 -10.15 -3.12 33.11
N VAL A 141 -10.40 -1.85 33.46
CA VAL A 141 -11.14 -1.50 34.69
C VAL A 141 -12.60 -1.97 34.61
N LYS A 142 -13.27 -1.73 33.47
CA LYS A 142 -14.66 -2.18 33.25
C LYS A 142 -14.83 -3.68 33.26
N ALA A 143 -13.81 -4.43 32.88
CA ALA A 143 -13.76 -5.89 32.88
C ALA A 143 -13.34 -6.47 34.24
N ASP A 144 -13.17 -5.62 35.28
CA ASP A 144 -12.63 -5.99 36.60
C ASP A 144 -11.28 -6.73 36.54
N THR A 145 -10.53 -6.59 35.44
CA THR A 145 -9.18 -7.15 35.28
C THR A 145 -8.17 -6.43 36.17
N ILE A 146 -8.36 -5.12 36.35
CA ILE A 146 -7.58 -4.26 37.24
C ILE A 146 -8.48 -3.36 38.06
N THR A 147 -7.98 -2.90 39.22
CA THR A 147 -8.66 -1.91 40.02
C THR A 147 -8.54 -0.50 39.41
N GLN A 148 -9.44 0.40 39.76
CA GLN A 148 -9.37 1.82 39.38
C GLN A 148 -8.01 2.44 39.75
N LYS A 149 -7.48 2.15 40.95
CA LYS A 149 -6.18 2.66 41.40
C LYS A 149 -5.01 2.18 40.50
N GLN A 150 -5.07 0.93 40.06
CA GLN A 150 -4.07 0.42 39.08
C GLN A 150 -4.23 1.14 37.73
N GLY A 151 -5.47 1.31 37.28
CA GLY A 151 -5.76 2.07 36.06
C GLY A 151 -5.19 3.50 36.11
N ASP A 152 -5.43 4.23 37.18
CA ASP A 152 -4.90 5.59 37.37
C ASP A 152 -3.37 5.61 37.38
N SER A 153 -2.71 4.59 37.93
CA SER A 153 -1.26 4.45 37.91
C SER A 153 -0.73 4.19 36.49
N LEU A 154 -1.38 3.32 35.72
CA LEU A 154 -1.03 3.02 34.32
C LEU A 154 -1.18 4.27 33.46
N ILE A 155 -2.29 5.00 33.57
CA ILE A 155 -2.51 6.26 32.84
C ILE A 155 -1.43 7.29 33.15
N LYS A 156 -1.04 7.42 34.41
CA LYS A 156 0.08 8.31 34.79
C LYS A 156 1.40 7.87 34.16
N ALA A 157 1.66 6.56 34.06
CA ALA A 157 2.86 6.03 33.44
C ALA A 157 2.83 6.26 31.90
N VAL A 158 1.68 6.05 31.24
CA VAL A 158 1.49 6.42 29.82
C VAL A 158 1.81 7.89 29.57
N ARG A 159 1.23 8.79 30.39
CA ARG A 159 1.49 10.23 30.27
C ARG A 159 2.97 10.54 30.36
N THR A 160 3.67 9.91 31.30
CA THR A 160 5.12 10.10 31.49
C THR A 160 5.88 9.62 30.26
N ALA A 161 5.57 8.43 29.74
CA ALA A 161 6.20 7.86 28.54
C ALA A 161 5.97 8.74 27.29
N LEU A 162 4.74 9.23 27.10
CA LEU A 162 4.40 10.10 25.97
C LEU A 162 5.17 11.42 26.01
N ILE A 163 5.22 12.08 27.16
CA ILE A 163 5.85 13.41 27.30
C ILE A 163 7.37 13.31 27.31
N ASN A 164 7.94 12.38 28.08
CA ASN A 164 9.38 12.38 28.37
C ASN A 164 10.20 11.54 27.41
N ASP A 165 9.59 10.51 26.79
CA ASP A 165 10.30 9.58 25.93
C ASP A 165 9.85 9.71 24.48
N PHE A 166 8.54 9.65 24.20
CA PHE A 166 7.99 9.61 22.85
C PHE A 166 8.11 10.96 22.12
N ALA A 167 7.59 12.04 22.70
CA ALA A 167 7.56 13.36 22.07
C ALA A 167 8.94 13.89 21.68
N PRO A 168 10.01 13.76 22.49
CA PRO A 168 11.33 14.25 22.12
C PRO A 168 11.89 13.64 20.82
N GLY A 169 11.55 12.38 20.49
CA GLY A 169 11.94 11.76 19.23
C GLY A 169 11.28 12.42 18.01
N TYR A 170 10.03 12.85 18.13
CA TYR A 170 9.32 13.58 17.08
C TYR A 170 9.77 15.04 17.00
N ASP A 171 10.04 15.68 18.12
CA ASP A 171 10.58 17.04 18.16
C ASP A 171 11.94 17.12 17.46
N ASP A 172 12.85 16.13 17.67
CA ASP A 172 14.14 16.06 16.96
C ASP A 172 13.95 15.89 15.44
N LEU A 173 13.01 15.05 15.02
CA LEU A 173 12.66 14.90 13.59
C LEU A 173 12.14 16.21 12.99
N ILE A 174 11.18 16.86 13.66
CA ILE A 174 10.58 18.11 13.22
C ILE A 174 11.66 19.23 13.12
N ALA A 175 12.51 19.33 14.14
CA ALA A 175 13.60 20.31 14.16
C ALA A 175 14.59 20.05 13.00
N PHE A 176 15.04 18.81 12.82
CA PHE A 176 15.91 18.43 11.71
C PHE A 176 15.31 18.79 10.35
N MET A 177 14.06 18.36 10.10
CA MET A 177 13.42 18.61 8.81
C MET A 177 13.16 20.10 8.56
N THR A 178 12.84 20.85 9.61
CA THR A 178 12.66 22.31 9.50
C THR A 178 13.97 23.00 9.08
N ASP A 179 15.08 22.63 9.70
CA ASP A 179 16.39 23.24 9.39
C ASP A 179 16.93 22.80 8.02
N ASP A 180 16.69 21.55 7.62
CA ASP A 180 17.21 20.97 6.38
C ASP A 180 16.31 21.25 5.16
N LEU A 181 15.05 21.70 5.35
CA LEU A 181 14.09 22.02 4.27
C LEU A 181 14.67 22.97 3.22
N LYS A 182 15.46 23.95 3.61
CA LYS A 182 16.15 24.90 2.73
C LYS A 182 17.14 24.25 1.75
N ASN A 183 17.59 23.03 2.05
CA ASN A 183 18.52 22.26 1.24
C ASN A 183 17.80 21.34 0.25
N THR A 184 16.46 21.28 0.27
CA THR A 184 15.67 20.53 -0.69
C THR A 184 15.45 21.33 -1.96
N SER A 185 15.33 20.66 -3.12
CA SER A 185 14.96 21.30 -4.38
C SER A 185 13.50 21.75 -4.37
N GLU A 186 13.20 22.87 -5.00
CA GLU A 186 11.83 23.32 -5.28
C GLU A 186 11.15 22.36 -6.28
N GLU A 187 11.89 21.85 -7.26
CA GLU A 187 11.41 20.86 -8.20
C GLU A 187 11.63 19.44 -7.61
N ALA A 188 10.57 18.64 -7.61
CA ALA A 188 10.68 17.24 -7.20
C ALA A 188 11.31 16.41 -8.32
N LEU A 189 12.51 15.90 -8.07
CA LEU A 189 13.30 15.12 -9.00
C LEU A 189 13.26 13.63 -8.64
N GLY A 190 13.38 12.77 -9.65
CA GLY A 190 13.59 11.35 -9.45
C GLY A 190 14.98 11.04 -8.89
N VAL A 191 15.19 9.77 -8.51
CA VAL A 191 16.46 9.35 -7.88
C VAL A 191 17.70 9.49 -8.77
N HIS A 192 17.53 9.70 -10.08
CA HIS A 192 18.64 10.04 -10.99
C HIS A 192 19.41 11.29 -10.53
N ALA A 193 18.79 12.16 -9.74
CA ALA A 193 19.43 13.35 -9.18
C ALA A 193 20.22 13.08 -7.89
N LEU A 194 20.12 11.88 -7.30
CA LEU A 194 20.84 11.47 -6.11
C LEU A 194 22.23 10.94 -6.46
N PRO A 195 23.18 11.00 -5.54
CA PRO A 195 24.46 10.28 -5.70
C PRO A 195 24.22 8.79 -5.97
N GLU A 196 24.87 8.25 -7.00
CA GLU A 196 24.68 6.86 -7.45
C GLU A 196 23.23 6.50 -7.78
N GLY A 197 22.40 7.49 -8.14
CA GLY A 197 20.96 7.34 -8.33
C GLY A 197 20.59 6.37 -9.45
N ASP A 198 21.33 6.36 -10.56
CA ASP A 198 21.10 5.45 -11.68
C ASP A 198 21.35 3.99 -11.27
N GLU A 199 22.44 3.72 -10.53
CA GLU A 199 22.76 2.37 -10.03
C GLU A 199 21.77 1.94 -8.92
N PHE A 200 21.37 2.87 -8.07
CA PHE A 200 20.34 2.63 -7.07
C PHE A 200 19.01 2.27 -7.74
N TYR A 201 18.58 3.01 -8.77
CA TYR A 201 17.34 2.72 -9.47
C TYR A 201 17.37 1.36 -10.19
N LYS A 202 18.49 1.02 -10.83
CA LYS A 202 18.70 -0.30 -11.43
C LYS A 202 18.57 -1.42 -10.40
N TYR A 203 19.21 -1.25 -9.23
CA TYR A 203 19.05 -2.19 -8.11
C TYR A 203 17.57 -2.29 -7.66
N ARG A 204 16.88 -1.17 -7.52
CA ARG A 204 15.47 -1.14 -7.14
C ARG A 204 14.58 -1.89 -8.12
N LEU A 205 14.74 -1.64 -9.41
CA LEU A 205 13.98 -2.36 -10.45
C LEU A 205 14.19 -3.87 -10.33
N LYS A 206 15.45 -4.33 -10.32
CA LYS A 206 15.76 -5.76 -10.19
C LYS A 206 15.17 -6.39 -8.93
N SER A 207 15.33 -5.74 -7.78
CA SER A 207 14.84 -6.25 -6.49
C SER A 207 13.32 -6.31 -6.42
N ILE A 208 12.61 -5.37 -7.04
CA ILE A 208 11.16 -5.25 -6.96
C ILE A 208 10.46 -6.08 -8.03
N THR A 209 10.94 -6.03 -9.26
CA THR A 209 10.33 -6.75 -10.39
C THR A 209 10.79 -8.21 -10.47
N THR A 210 11.89 -8.56 -9.80
CA THR A 210 12.55 -9.87 -9.88
C THR A 210 13.02 -10.27 -11.30
N THR A 211 13.14 -9.27 -12.20
CA THR A 211 13.60 -9.46 -13.59
C THR A 211 14.94 -8.75 -13.83
N ASP A 212 15.58 -9.06 -14.96
CA ASP A 212 16.77 -8.36 -15.44
C ASP A 212 16.43 -7.25 -16.47
N MET A 213 15.15 -6.85 -16.58
CA MET A 213 14.74 -5.78 -17.48
C MET A 213 15.39 -4.46 -17.11
N THR A 214 15.90 -3.76 -18.10
CA THR A 214 16.41 -2.40 -17.94
C THR A 214 15.26 -1.38 -17.83
N ALA A 215 15.55 -0.20 -17.27
CA ALA A 215 14.57 0.88 -17.21
C ALA A 215 14.03 1.29 -18.60
N ASP A 216 14.87 1.24 -19.64
CA ASP A 216 14.45 1.51 -21.02
C ASP A 216 13.48 0.44 -21.54
N GLN A 217 13.74 -0.83 -21.28
CA GLN A 217 12.85 -1.92 -21.66
C GLN A 217 11.50 -1.83 -20.96
N ILE A 218 11.50 -1.54 -19.64
CA ILE A 218 10.28 -1.35 -18.85
C ILE A 218 9.49 -0.14 -19.37
N HIS A 219 10.17 0.96 -19.67
CA HIS A 219 9.53 2.16 -20.23
C HIS A 219 8.85 1.87 -21.56
N GLN A 220 9.57 1.21 -22.49
CA GLN A 220 9.02 0.87 -23.80
C GLN A 220 7.84 -0.10 -23.68
N LEU A 221 7.96 -1.13 -22.82
CA LEU A 221 6.86 -2.04 -22.54
C LEU A 221 5.63 -1.28 -22.02
N GLY A 222 5.83 -0.31 -21.13
CA GLY A 222 4.75 0.55 -20.63
C GLY A 222 4.06 1.35 -21.73
N LEU A 223 4.83 1.94 -22.66
CA LEU A 223 4.27 2.67 -23.80
C LEU A 223 3.46 1.75 -24.73
N ASP A 224 3.96 0.54 -25.00
CA ASP A 224 3.29 -0.43 -25.85
C ASP A 224 1.98 -0.92 -25.22
N GLU A 225 1.98 -1.19 -23.91
CA GLU A 225 0.79 -1.57 -23.15
C GLU A 225 -0.25 -0.44 -23.07
N VAL A 226 0.17 0.81 -22.80
CA VAL A 226 -0.72 1.96 -22.85
C VAL A 226 -1.40 2.07 -24.23
N LYS A 227 -0.64 1.89 -25.31
CA LYS A 227 -1.17 1.92 -26.67
C LYS A 227 -2.17 0.79 -26.93
N ARG A 228 -1.87 -0.43 -26.49
CA ARG A 228 -2.76 -1.60 -26.65
C ARG A 228 -4.08 -1.37 -25.89
N ILE A 229 -4.00 -1.02 -24.61
CA ILE A 229 -5.17 -0.84 -23.76
C ILE A 229 -6.04 0.32 -24.25
N ARG A 230 -5.43 1.44 -24.72
CA ARG A 230 -6.18 2.52 -25.37
C ARG A 230 -7.02 2.03 -26.54
N GLY A 231 -6.44 1.16 -27.38
CA GLY A 231 -7.18 0.58 -28.51
C GLY A 231 -8.39 -0.24 -28.06
N GLU A 232 -8.26 -1.01 -26.99
CA GLU A 232 -9.37 -1.78 -26.41
C GLU A 232 -10.45 -0.86 -25.77
N MET A 233 -10.01 0.20 -25.07
CA MET A 233 -10.93 1.20 -24.50
C MET A 233 -11.72 1.95 -25.59
N GLU A 234 -11.10 2.29 -26.72
CA GLU A 234 -11.81 2.90 -27.86
C GLU A 234 -12.94 2.00 -28.38
N VAL A 235 -12.67 0.68 -28.49
CA VAL A 235 -13.70 -0.30 -28.90
C VAL A 235 -14.88 -0.32 -27.94
N ILE A 236 -14.64 -0.25 -26.61
CA ILE A 236 -15.74 -0.21 -25.64
C ILE A 236 -16.50 1.11 -25.73
N LYS A 237 -15.81 2.24 -25.82
CA LYS A 237 -16.42 3.57 -26.00
C LYS A 237 -17.35 3.60 -27.25
N GLU A 238 -16.91 3.03 -28.36
CA GLU A 238 -17.71 2.95 -29.59
C GLU A 238 -18.95 2.08 -29.39
N LYS A 239 -18.82 0.93 -28.68
CA LYS A 239 -19.95 0.05 -28.35
C LYS A 239 -20.95 0.71 -27.40
N ASP A 240 -20.48 1.57 -26.48
CA ASP A 240 -21.34 2.38 -25.59
C ASP A 240 -22.05 3.53 -26.34
N GLY A 241 -21.70 3.72 -27.61
CA GLY A 241 -22.33 4.73 -28.50
C GLY A 241 -21.81 6.14 -28.32
N PHE A 242 -20.74 6.36 -27.52
CA PHE A 242 -20.18 7.68 -27.29
C PHE A 242 -19.41 8.18 -28.54
N LYS A 243 -19.73 9.40 -29.00
CA LYS A 243 -19.21 9.96 -30.27
C LYS A 243 -17.97 10.83 -30.14
N GLY A 244 -17.55 11.12 -28.92
CA GLY A 244 -16.36 11.93 -28.65
C GLY A 244 -15.04 11.14 -28.68
N THR A 245 -13.97 11.82 -28.39
CA THR A 245 -12.64 11.23 -28.14
C THR A 245 -12.64 10.38 -26.86
N LEU A 246 -11.59 9.57 -26.68
CA LEU A 246 -11.42 8.80 -25.44
C LEU A 246 -11.25 9.71 -24.22
N GLN A 247 -10.57 10.87 -24.37
CA GLN A 247 -10.45 11.85 -23.31
C GLN A 247 -11.79 12.46 -22.90
N GLU A 248 -12.64 12.75 -23.87
CA GLU A 248 -14.02 13.22 -23.58
C GLU A 248 -14.85 12.13 -22.91
N TYR A 249 -14.61 10.85 -23.26
CA TYR A 249 -15.27 9.74 -22.57
C TYR A 249 -14.75 9.56 -21.13
N PHE A 250 -13.46 9.73 -20.90
CA PHE A 250 -12.89 9.79 -19.54
C PHE A 250 -13.53 10.90 -18.71
N ALA A 251 -13.64 12.10 -19.28
CA ALA A 251 -14.29 13.23 -18.61
C ALA A 251 -15.77 12.94 -18.34
N TYR A 252 -16.47 12.36 -19.32
CA TYR A 252 -17.89 11.99 -19.17
C TYR A 252 -18.11 11.04 -17.99
N ILE A 253 -17.30 9.96 -17.87
CA ILE A 253 -17.41 9.01 -16.76
C ILE A 253 -17.07 9.70 -15.43
N ARG A 254 -15.93 10.42 -15.38
CA ARG A 254 -15.42 11.06 -14.16
C ARG A 254 -16.38 12.13 -13.62
N ASP A 255 -16.93 12.95 -14.51
CA ASP A 255 -17.67 14.15 -14.14
C ASP A 255 -19.19 13.90 -13.98
N SER A 256 -19.70 12.73 -14.41
CA SER A 256 -21.11 12.32 -14.24
C SER A 256 -21.40 11.80 -12.82
N LYS A 257 -21.02 12.57 -11.80
CA LYS A 257 -21.08 12.20 -10.38
C LYS A 257 -22.48 11.92 -9.84
N ASP A 258 -23.50 12.50 -10.47
CA ASP A 258 -24.91 12.37 -10.07
C ASP A 258 -25.69 11.35 -10.94
N ASP A 259 -25.01 10.68 -11.89
CA ASP A 259 -25.59 9.63 -12.70
C ASP A 259 -25.44 8.28 -11.99
N GLU A 260 -26.54 7.66 -11.62
CA GLU A 260 -26.63 6.34 -11.00
C GLU A 260 -25.96 5.23 -11.84
N LYS A 261 -25.77 5.45 -13.14
CA LYS A 261 -24.97 4.55 -14.00
C LYS A 261 -23.52 4.44 -13.53
N PHE A 262 -22.94 5.52 -13.00
CA PHE A 262 -21.51 5.61 -12.69
C PHE A 262 -21.20 5.65 -11.21
N TYR A 263 -22.10 6.17 -10.37
CA TYR A 263 -21.84 6.34 -8.94
C TYR A 263 -23.00 5.90 -8.07
N TYR A 264 -22.70 5.50 -6.85
CA TYR A 264 -23.71 5.36 -5.79
C TYR A 264 -23.98 6.73 -5.17
N ASP A 265 -25.16 6.86 -4.56
CA ASP A 265 -25.46 8.02 -3.73
C ASP A 265 -24.53 8.07 -2.50
N ASN A 266 -24.17 9.28 -2.07
CA ASN A 266 -23.33 9.46 -0.88
C ASN A 266 -24.18 9.38 0.41
N THR A 267 -24.89 8.27 0.57
CA THR A 267 -25.77 7.93 1.69
C THR A 267 -25.34 6.60 2.29
N ASP A 268 -25.88 6.23 3.45
CA ASP A 268 -25.57 4.93 4.06
C ASP A 268 -26.13 3.77 3.23
N GLU A 269 -27.25 3.98 2.55
CA GLU A 269 -27.83 3.02 1.60
C GLU A 269 -26.90 2.82 0.38
N GLY A 270 -26.33 3.90 -0.15
CA GLY A 270 -25.36 3.81 -1.24
C GLY A 270 -24.08 3.09 -0.84
N ARG A 271 -23.59 3.33 0.38
CA ARG A 271 -22.43 2.61 0.95
C ARG A 271 -22.71 1.11 1.12
N GLN A 272 -23.90 0.79 1.65
CA GLN A 272 -24.34 -0.60 1.77
C GLN A 272 -24.48 -1.25 0.40
N GLY A 273 -25.06 -0.54 -0.58
CA GLY A 273 -25.15 -1.01 -1.96
C GLY A 273 -23.80 -1.38 -2.57
N TYR A 274 -22.75 -0.59 -2.33
CA TYR A 274 -21.41 -0.93 -2.76
C TYR A 274 -20.91 -2.24 -2.13
N ILE A 275 -21.11 -2.42 -0.83
CA ILE A 275 -20.68 -3.63 -0.10
C ILE A 275 -21.44 -4.86 -0.61
N ASP A 276 -22.77 -4.72 -0.83
CA ASP A 276 -23.61 -5.80 -1.31
C ASP A 276 -23.24 -6.21 -2.73
N ASP A 277 -23.01 -5.25 -3.63
CA ASP A 277 -22.62 -5.52 -5.01
C ASP A 277 -21.20 -6.13 -5.09
N ALA A 278 -20.24 -5.65 -4.30
CA ALA A 278 -18.90 -6.23 -4.23
C ALA A 278 -18.94 -7.66 -3.67
N THR A 279 -19.75 -7.89 -2.65
CA THR A 279 -19.96 -9.24 -2.08
C THR A 279 -20.61 -10.16 -3.11
N ALA A 280 -21.62 -9.68 -3.82
CA ALA A 280 -22.31 -10.47 -4.86
C ALA A 280 -21.38 -10.84 -6.02
N ALA A 281 -20.52 -9.93 -6.46
CA ALA A 281 -19.52 -10.18 -7.49
C ALA A 281 -18.53 -11.28 -7.05
N ILE A 282 -18.00 -11.19 -5.83
CA ILE A 282 -17.10 -12.20 -5.25
C ILE A 282 -17.79 -13.55 -5.11
N GLU A 283 -19.00 -13.61 -4.57
CA GLU A 283 -19.75 -14.86 -4.36
C GLU A 283 -20.19 -15.50 -5.70
N SER A 284 -20.45 -14.70 -6.72
CA SER A 284 -20.70 -15.21 -8.08
C SER A 284 -19.46 -15.89 -8.64
N LEU A 285 -18.31 -15.24 -8.56
CA LEU A 285 -17.05 -15.77 -9.08
C LEU A 285 -16.58 -16.98 -8.26
N LYS A 286 -16.75 -16.97 -6.95
CA LYS A 286 -16.38 -18.09 -6.03
C LYS A 286 -16.96 -19.42 -6.48
N LYS A 287 -18.16 -19.44 -7.06
CA LYS A 287 -18.81 -20.65 -7.57
C LYS A 287 -18.10 -21.23 -8.79
N GLU A 288 -17.44 -20.39 -9.56
CA GLU A 288 -16.74 -20.79 -10.77
C GLU A 288 -15.29 -21.23 -10.51
N LEU A 289 -14.67 -20.77 -9.41
CA LEU A 289 -13.26 -21.07 -9.10
C LEU A 289 -12.87 -22.55 -9.15
N PRO A 290 -13.70 -23.53 -8.69
CA PRO A 290 -13.36 -24.94 -8.81
C PRO A 290 -13.15 -25.44 -10.24
N ASN A 291 -13.68 -24.74 -11.23
CA ASN A 291 -13.51 -25.05 -12.65
C ASN A 291 -12.15 -24.58 -13.20
N TYR A 292 -11.49 -23.64 -12.51
CA TYR A 292 -10.25 -22.99 -12.95
C TYR A 292 -9.05 -23.33 -12.08
N PHE A 293 -9.27 -23.60 -10.79
CA PHE A 293 -8.20 -23.78 -9.80
C PHE A 293 -8.34 -25.11 -9.05
N GLY A 294 -7.24 -25.86 -8.99
CA GLY A 294 -7.17 -27.12 -8.27
C GLY A 294 -7.05 -26.99 -6.74
N ILE A 295 -6.72 -25.80 -6.24
CA ILE A 295 -6.58 -25.49 -4.81
C ILE A 295 -7.31 -24.16 -4.55
N LEU A 296 -8.14 -24.15 -3.51
CA LEU A 296 -8.88 -22.98 -3.07
C LEU A 296 -8.52 -22.63 -1.63
N PRO A 297 -8.60 -21.37 -1.20
CA PRO A 297 -8.35 -20.97 0.18
C PRO A 297 -9.41 -21.55 1.11
N LYS A 298 -9.01 -21.86 2.35
CA LYS A 298 -9.92 -22.32 3.41
C LYS A 298 -10.53 -21.18 4.18
N ALA A 299 -9.76 -20.08 4.34
CA ALA A 299 -10.24 -18.90 5.02
C ALA A 299 -11.36 -18.27 4.20
N ASP A 300 -12.45 -17.89 4.87
CA ASP A 300 -13.50 -17.08 4.26
C ASP A 300 -13.05 -15.64 3.99
N LEU A 301 -13.76 -14.96 3.11
CA LEU A 301 -13.57 -13.54 2.79
C LEU A 301 -14.83 -12.76 3.15
N VAL A 302 -14.64 -11.58 3.73
CA VAL A 302 -15.72 -10.62 3.99
C VAL A 302 -15.38 -9.26 3.40
N VAL A 303 -16.38 -8.56 2.86
CA VAL A 303 -16.26 -7.17 2.43
C VAL A 303 -16.74 -6.27 3.56
N LYS A 304 -15.94 -5.27 3.92
CA LYS A 304 -16.28 -4.33 5.00
C LYS A 304 -15.92 -2.89 4.61
N ARG A 305 -16.72 -1.96 5.11
CA ARG A 305 -16.30 -0.56 5.17
C ARG A 305 -15.14 -0.42 6.15
N VAL A 306 -14.17 0.44 5.80
CA VAL A 306 -13.12 0.86 6.74
C VAL A 306 -13.78 1.56 7.93
N GLU A 307 -13.26 1.35 9.12
CA GLU A 307 -13.77 1.97 10.33
C GLU A 307 -13.64 3.50 10.25
N ALA A 308 -14.68 4.22 10.66
CA ALA A 308 -14.82 5.67 10.46
C ALA A 308 -13.62 6.48 10.98
N PHE A 309 -12.93 6.01 12.03
CA PHE A 309 -11.78 6.74 12.61
C PHE A 309 -10.51 6.68 11.77
N ARG A 310 -10.41 5.73 10.82
CA ARG A 310 -9.27 5.58 9.91
C ARG A 310 -9.64 5.68 8.44
N GLU A 311 -10.90 5.88 8.13
CA GLU A 311 -11.40 6.04 6.79
C GLU A 311 -10.92 7.36 6.17
N GLN A 312 -10.54 7.34 4.90
CA GLN A 312 -10.04 8.50 4.18
C GLN A 312 -10.73 8.60 2.82
N ASP A 313 -11.13 9.80 2.45
CA ASP A 313 -11.79 10.07 1.18
C ASP A 313 -10.89 9.69 -0.01
N GLY A 314 -11.41 8.86 -0.90
CA GLY A 314 -10.69 8.43 -2.10
C GLY A 314 -9.43 7.58 -1.87
N ALA A 315 -9.21 7.10 -0.62
CA ALA A 315 -8.11 6.20 -0.36
C ALA A 315 -8.32 4.84 -1.06
N PRO A 316 -7.25 4.16 -1.50
CA PRO A 316 -7.36 2.89 -2.19
C PRO A 316 -7.91 1.81 -1.26
N GLN A 317 -8.72 0.94 -1.85
CA GLN A 317 -9.18 -0.28 -1.21
C GLN A 317 -7.98 -1.17 -0.88
N HIS A 318 -8.15 -2.07 0.10
CA HIS A 318 -7.06 -2.93 0.52
C HIS A 318 -7.56 -4.24 1.14
N TYR A 319 -6.73 -5.26 1.05
CA TYR A 319 -6.97 -6.56 1.65
C TYR A 319 -6.18 -6.75 2.94
N TYR A 320 -6.83 -7.28 3.98
CA TYR A 320 -6.19 -7.81 5.18
C TYR A 320 -6.38 -9.31 5.28
N SER A 321 -5.27 -10.03 5.45
CA SER A 321 -5.27 -11.49 5.50
C SER A 321 -5.99 -12.03 6.74
N GLY A 322 -6.66 -13.15 6.54
CA GLY A 322 -7.19 -13.98 7.62
C GLY A 322 -6.10 -14.68 8.40
N THR A 323 -6.51 -15.63 9.26
CA THR A 323 -5.58 -16.52 9.96
C THR A 323 -5.31 -17.79 9.13
N PRO A 324 -4.10 -18.38 9.25
CA PRO A 324 -3.75 -19.60 8.51
C PRO A 324 -4.63 -20.83 8.83
N ASP A 325 -5.29 -20.81 9.98
CA ASP A 325 -6.23 -21.88 10.43
C ASP A 325 -7.68 -21.62 10.01
N GLY A 326 -7.95 -20.46 9.36
CA GLY A 326 -9.28 -20.07 8.94
C GLY A 326 -10.21 -19.58 10.07
N SER A 327 -9.72 -19.44 11.30
CA SER A 327 -10.53 -18.99 12.45
C SER A 327 -10.98 -17.54 12.34
N ARG A 328 -10.25 -16.70 11.56
CA ARG A 328 -10.61 -15.33 11.22
C ARG A 328 -10.59 -15.17 9.70
N PRO A 329 -11.65 -14.63 9.08
CA PRO A 329 -11.71 -14.43 7.64
C PRO A 329 -10.69 -13.38 7.17
N GLY A 330 -10.35 -13.42 5.88
CA GLY A 330 -9.75 -12.28 5.19
C GLY A 330 -10.76 -11.16 5.04
N VAL A 331 -10.28 -9.94 4.95
CA VAL A 331 -11.15 -8.76 4.83
C VAL A 331 -10.74 -7.91 3.64
N TYR A 332 -11.65 -7.73 2.72
CA TYR A 332 -11.58 -6.66 1.74
C TYR A 332 -12.18 -5.39 2.37
N TYR A 333 -11.34 -4.40 2.60
CA TYR A 333 -11.73 -3.11 3.16
C TYR A 333 -11.98 -2.06 2.08
N ALA A 334 -13.17 -1.45 2.11
CA ALA A 334 -13.58 -0.37 1.22
C ALA A 334 -13.64 0.97 1.97
N HIS A 335 -12.98 2.00 1.43
CA HIS A 335 -13.12 3.39 1.89
C HIS A 335 -14.34 4.00 1.23
N LEU A 336 -15.39 4.22 1.99
CA LEU A 336 -16.71 4.66 1.50
C LEU A 336 -17.16 6.01 2.09
N SER A 337 -16.24 6.80 2.66
CA SER A 337 -16.56 8.13 3.19
C SER A 337 -17.03 9.09 2.10
N ASP A 338 -16.42 9.03 0.91
CA ASP A 338 -16.85 9.75 -0.29
C ASP A 338 -17.23 8.77 -1.42
N MET A 339 -18.52 8.53 -1.61
CA MET A 339 -19.03 7.65 -2.68
C MET A 339 -18.83 8.24 -4.09
N LYS A 340 -18.56 9.55 -4.20
CA LYS A 340 -18.25 10.20 -5.49
C LYS A 340 -16.79 10.01 -5.92
N ALA A 341 -15.95 9.43 -5.05
CA ALA A 341 -14.63 8.93 -5.39
C ALA A 341 -14.63 7.45 -5.80
N MET A 342 -15.80 6.76 -5.74
CA MET A 342 -15.95 5.32 -5.91
C MET A 342 -16.83 4.99 -7.12
N PRO A 343 -16.31 5.04 -8.36
CA PRO A 343 -17.11 4.77 -9.54
C PRO A 343 -17.49 3.28 -9.63
N LYS A 344 -18.76 3.00 -9.97
CA LYS A 344 -19.32 1.64 -10.10
C LYS A 344 -18.59 0.76 -11.11
N ASN A 345 -18.05 1.36 -12.16
CA ASN A 345 -17.30 0.64 -13.18
C ASN A 345 -15.99 0.01 -12.66
N GLU A 346 -15.49 0.47 -11.53
CA GLU A 346 -14.28 -0.09 -10.89
C GLU A 346 -14.60 -1.15 -9.82
N LEU A 347 -15.87 -1.32 -9.43
CA LEU A 347 -16.25 -2.21 -8.33
C LEU A 347 -15.83 -3.65 -8.57
N GLU A 348 -16.16 -4.23 -9.73
CA GLU A 348 -15.84 -5.64 -10.01
C GLU A 348 -14.33 -5.87 -10.06
N VAL A 349 -13.59 -5.01 -10.74
CA VAL A 349 -12.14 -5.19 -10.89
C VAL A 349 -11.43 -5.09 -9.55
N ILE A 350 -11.84 -4.18 -8.67
CA ILE A 350 -11.27 -4.07 -7.33
C ILE A 350 -11.67 -5.27 -6.45
N ALA A 351 -12.92 -5.72 -6.53
CA ALA A 351 -13.40 -6.89 -5.79
C ALA A 351 -12.62 -8.17 -6.17
N TYR A 352 -12.26 -8.31 -7.45
CA TYR A 352 -11.44 -9.45 -7.92
C TYR A 352 -9.97 -9.28 -7.55
N HIS A 353 -9.44 -8.06 -7.53
CA HIS A 353 -8.07 -7.75 -7.10
C HIS A 353 -7.86 -8.04 -5.60
N GLU A 354 -8.70 -7.45 -4.74
CA GLU A 354 -8.59 -7.57 -3.28
C GLU A 354 -9.10 -8.93 -2.76
N GLY A 355 -10.12 -9.47 -3.44
CA GLY A 355 -10.82 -10.68 -3.04
C GLY A 355 -10.36 -11.92 -3.80
N LEU A 356 -11.31 -12.51 -4.52
CA LEU A 356 -11.16 -13.75 -5.29
C LEU A 356 -11.22 -13.44 -6.79
N PRO A 357 -10.26 -13.97 -7.57
CA PRO A 357 -9.14 -14.85 -7.21
C PRO A 357 -7.83 -14.09 -6.89
N GLY A 358 -7.88 -12.81 -6.52
CA GLY A 358 -6.74 -11.94 -6.28
C GLY A 358 -6.02 -12.18 -4.95
N HIS A 359 -5.79 -11.09 -4.18
CA HIS A 359 -4.99 -11.11 -2.96
C HIS A 359 -5.46 -12.13 -1.94
N HIS A 360 -6.79 -12.22 -1.68
CA HIS A 360 -7.31 -13.19 -0.72
C HIS A 360 -6.91 -14.64 -1.08
N MET A 361 -7.11 -15.04 -2.32
CA MET A 361 -6.78 -16.39 -2.74
C MET A 361 -5.28 -16.68 -2.63
N GLN A 362 -4.44 -15.81 -3.18
CA GLN A 362 -3.00 -16.00 -3.22
C GLN A 362 -2.38 -16.04 -1.82
N ILE A 363 -2.74 -15.08 -0.96
CA ILE A 363 -2.15 -14.94 0.37
C ILE A 363 -2.64 -16.04 1.30
N SER A 364 -3.95 -16.37 1.28
CA SER A 364 -4.51 -17.42 2.12
C SER A 364 -3.91 -18.78 1.77
N ILE A 365 -3.83 -19.14 0.49
CA ILE A 365 -3.19 -20.40 0.07
C ILE A 365 -1.72 -20.45 0.51
N ALA A 366 -0.97 -19.35 0.36
CA ALA A 366 0.43 -19.29 0.79
C ALA A 366 0.58 -19.52 2.31
N GLN A 367 -0.31 -18.94 3.12
CA GLN A 367 -0.32 -19.12 4.58
C GLN A 367 -0.74 -20.51 5.02
N GLU A 368 -1.58 -21.20 4.24
CA GLU A 368 -2.09 -22.54 4.52
C GLU A 368 -1.10 -23.67 4.15
N LEU A 369 -0.01 -23.36 3.44
CA LEU A 369 0.97 -24.35 3.02
C LEU A 369 1.64 -25.03 4.23
N LYS A 370 1.72 -26.37 4.17
CA LYS A 370 2.34 -27.21 5.20
C LYS A 370 3.55 -27.94 4.63
N GLY A 371 4.48 -28.33 5.52
CA GLY A 371 5.65 -29.13 5.13
C GLY A 371 6.74 -28.33 4.41
N ILE A 372 6.65 -27.00 4.42
CA ILE A 372 7.67 -26.09 3.89
C ILE A 372 8.26 -25.24 5.02
N PRO A 373 9.49 -24.70 4.85
CA PRO A 373 10.08 -23.78 5.82
C PRO A 373 9.20 -22.55 6.05
N LYS A 374 9.09 -22.10 7.31
CA LYS A 374 8.22 -20.96 7.68
C LYS A 374 8.48 -19.69 6.87
N PHE A 375 9.72 -19.40 6.51
CA PHE A 375 10.02 -18.19 5.74
C PHE A 375 9.26 -18.16 4.40
N ARG A 376 8.96 -19.32 3.79
CA ARG A 376 8.20 -19.40 2.52
C ARG A 376 6.74 -19.01 2.65
N THR A 377 6.14 -19.17 3.82
CA THR A 377 4.74 -18.76 4.06
C THR A 377 4.60 -17.24 4.27
N GLN A 378 5.73 -16.56 4.48
CA GLN A 378 5.81 -15.11 4.75
C GLN A 378 6.63 -14.38 3.69
N ALA A 379 7.39 -15.11 2.87
CA ALA A 379 8.17 -14.53 1.80
C ALA A 379 7.29 -14.28 0.57
N GLY A 380 7.42 -13.10 -0.02
CA GLY A 380 6.79 -12.74 -1.26
C GLY A 380 7.63 -11.68 -1.97
N SER A 381 7.53 -11.60 -3.29
CA SER A 381 7.99 -10.44 -4.04
C SER A 381 6.78 -9.55 -4.34
N THR A 382 7.00 -8.24 -4.35
CA THR A 382 5.95 -7.29 -4.74
C THR A 382 5.40 -7.61 -6.13
N ALA A 383 6.29 -8.00 -7.06
CA ALA A 383 5.89 -8.40 -8.41
C ALA A 383 4.93 -9.61 -8.42
N TYR A 384 5.18 -10.61 -7.56
CA TYR A 384 4.27 -11.76 -7.49
C TYR A 384 2.93 -11.41 -6.84
N VAL A 385 2.95 -10.71 -5.70
CA VAL A 385 1.72 -10.40 -4.96
C VAL A 385 0.80 -9.48 -5.78
N GLU A 386 1.36 -8.38 -6.29
CA GLU A 386 0.61 -7.40 -7.06
C GLU A 386 0.35 -7.87 -8.50
N GLY A 387 1.33 -8.56 -9.10
CA GLY A 387 1.21 -9.11 -10.43
C GLY A 387 0.14 -10.19 -10.52
N TRP A 388 0.04 -11.06 -9.52
CA TRP A 388 -1.05 -12.04 -9.41
C TRP A 388 -2.41 -11.36 -9.36
N ALA A 389 -2.59 -10.39 -8.45
CA ALA A 389 -3.86 -9.71 -8.31
C ALA A 389 -4.27 -8.97 -9.62
N LEU A 390 -3.32 -8.31 -10.29
CA LEU A 390 -3.56 -7.67 -11.57
C LEU A 390 -3.82 -8.70 -12.70
N TYR A 391 -3.09 -9.82 -12.71
CA TYR A 391 -3.34 -10.93 -13.65
C TYR A 391 -4.76 -11.48 -13.50
N THR A 392 -5.20 -11.67 -12.26
CA THR A 392 -6.53 -12.21 -11.98
C THR A 392 -7.69 -11.27 -12.35
N GLU A 393 -7.46 -9.96 -12.40
CA GLU A 393 -8.41 -9.01 -12.99
C GLU A 393 -8.68 -9.35 -14.48
N ALA A 394 -7.63 -9.63 -15.24
CA ALA A 394 -7.75 -10.03 -16.64
C ALA A 394 -8.29 -11.46 -16.78
N LEU A 395 -7.81 -12.40 -15.98
CA LEU A 395 -8.27 -13.79 -15.98
C LEU A 395 -9.78 -13.90 -15.67
N ALA A 396 -10.28 -13.07 -14.77
CA ALA A 396 -11.70 -13.04 -14.44
C ALA A 396 -12.57 -12.75 -15.67
N LYS A 397 -12.06 -12.02 -16.68
CA LYS A 397 -12.78 -11.79 -17.94
C LYS A 397 -13.06 -13.07 -18.75
N GLU A 398 -12.30 -14.12 -18.53
CA GLU A 398 -12.49 -15.44 -19.17
C GLU A 398 -13.52 -16.30 -18.42
N MET A 399 -13.98 -15.85 -17.25
CA MET A 399 -14.93 -16.57 -16.40
C MET A 399 -16.37 -16.10 -16.65
N PRO A 400 -17.38 -16.97 -16.47
CA PRO A 400 -18.77 -16.61 -16.68
C PRO A 400 -19.25 -15.54 -15.70
N ASN A 401 -20.15 -14.69 -16.17
CA ASN A 401 -20.84 -13.67 -15.35
C ASN A 401 -19.95 -12.60 -14.73
N THR A 402 -18.76 -12.35 -15.31
CA THR A 402 -17.86 -11.28 -14.91
C THR A 402 -17.84 -10.17 -15.97
N TYR A 403 -17.66 -8.94 -15.56
CA TYR A 403 -17.59 -7.77 -16.45
C TYR A 403 -18.68 -7.76 -17.52
N VAL A 404 -19.93 -8.05 -17.11
CA VAL A 404 -21.06 -8.23 -18.03
C VAL A 404 -21.53 -6.93 -18.67
N THR A 405 -21.19 -5.78 -18.10
CA THR A 405 -21.51 -4.46 -18.64
C THR A 405 -20.31 -3.85 -19.37
N LEU A 406 -20.56 -2.96 -20.33
CA LEU A 406 -19.50 -2.19 -20.98
C LEU A 406 -18.75 -1.32 -19.96
N GLY A 407 -19.44 -0.81 -18.94
CA GLY A 407 -18.85 -0.02 -17.88
C GLY A 407 -17.86 -0.81 -17.03
N SER A 408 -18.24 -2.01 -16.55
CA SER A 408 -17.34 -2.85 -15.74
C SER A 408 -16.14 -3.36 -16.53
N ASP A 409 -16.30 -3.69 -17.84
CA ASP A 409 -15.16 -4.06 -18.68
C ASP A 409 -14.24 -2.86 -18.98
N PHE A 410 -14.82 -1.66 -19.10
CA PHE A 410 -14.01 -0.42 -19.18
C PHE A 410 -13.25 -0.15 -17.88
N GLY A 411 -13.87 -0.38 -16.72
CA GLY A 411 -13.20 -0.28 -15.41
C GLY A 411 -12.03 -1.25 -15.27
N ARG A 412 -12.18 -2.50 -15.73
CA ARG A 412 -11.08 -3.47 -15.81
C ARG A 412 -9.90 -2.94 -16.64
N LEU A 413 -10.20 -2.42 -17.83
CA LEU A 413 -9.17 -1.81 -18.68
C LEU A 413 -8.57 -0.55 -18.03
N GLY A 414 -9.35 0.22 -17.27
CA GLY A 414 -8.89 1.36 -16.48
C GLY A 414 -7.86 0.96 -15.43
N SER A 415 -8.13 -0.13 -14.70
CA SER A 415 -7.20 -0.70 -13.71
C SER A 415 -5.89 -1.15 -14.36
N GLU A 416 -5.97 -1.87 -15.48
CA GLU A 416 -4.79 -2.32 -16.23
C GLU A 416 -4.01 -1.14 -16.82
N MET A 417 -4.70 -0.13 -17.37
CA MET A 417 -4.12 1.10 -17.90
C MET A 417 -3.33 1.85 -16.83
N TRP A 418 -3.88 2.00 -15.65
CA TRP A 418 -3.18 2.63 -14.53
C TRP A 418 -1.83 1.98 -14.26
N ARG A 419 -1.79 0.63 -14.26
CA ARG A 419 -0.55 -0.13 -14.01
C ARG A 419 0.41 -0.09 -15.21
N ALA A 420 -0.08 0.05 -16.43
CA ALA A 420 0.75 0.31 -17.60
C ALA A 420 1.37 1.73 -17.57
N ILE A 421 0.58 2.74 -17.20
CA ILE A 421 1.06 4.12 -17.00
C ILE A 421 2.18 4.16 -15.96
N ARG A 422 2.08 3.39 -14.87
CA ARG A 422 3.12 3.30 -13.82
C ARG A 422 4.48 2.91 -14.39
N LEU A 423 4.54 1.99 -15.35
CA LEU A 423 5.81 1.61 -16.01
C LEU A 423 6.47 2.80 -16.70
N VAL A 424 5.66 3.65 -17.34
CA VAL A 424 6.13 4.81 -18.12
C VAL A 424 6.57 5.94 -17.21
N VAL A 425 5.75 6.29 -16.20
CA VAL A 425 6.02 7.47 -15.38
C VAL A 425 7.09 7.23 -14.34
N ASP A 426 7.17 6.03 -13.74
CA ASP A 426 8.21 5.67 -12.78
C ASP A 426 9.59 5.70 -13.45
N THR A 427 9.76 4.98 -14.56
CA THR A 427 10.99 4.99 -15.37
C THR A 427 11.25 6.35 -15.98
N GLY A 428 10.19 7.07 -16.35
CA GLY A 428 10.24 8.43 -16.86
C GLY A 428 10.92 9.38 -15.87
N MET A 429 10.47 9.40 -14.62
CA MET A 429 10.99 10.28 -13.60
C MET A 429 12.37 9.83 -13.08
N HIS A 430 12.55 8.55 -12.81
CA HIS A 430 13.76 8.05 -12.15
C HIS A 430 14.94 7.79 -13.09
N HIS A 431 14.67 7.54 -14.39
CA HIS A 431 15.70 7.23 -15.37
C HIS A 431 15.76 8.25 -16.52
N LYS A 432 14.60 8.62 -17.11
CA LYS A 432 14.55 9.53 -18.26
C LYS A 432 14.48 11.01 -17.88
N LYS A 433 14.64 11.33 -16.60
CA LYS A 433 14.69 12.72 -16.07
C LYS A 433 13.44 13.55 -16.39
N TRP A 434 12.27 12.90 -16.41
CA TRP A 434 11.02 13.63 -16.55
C TRP A 434 10.76 14.48 -15.30
N SER A 435 10.23 15.69 -15.52
CA SER A 435 9.67 16.47 -14.42
C SER A 435 8.41 15.79 -13.85
N GLN A 436 8.07 16.14 -12.62
CA GLN A 436 6.82 15.73 -11.99
C GLN A 436 5.62 16.09 -12.88
N GLN A 437 5.59 17.34 -13.41
CA GLN A 437 4.49 17.80 -14.26
C GLN A 437 4.33 16.96 -15.52
N ARG A 438 5.43 16.59 -16.18
CA ARG A 438 5.36 15.73 -17.37
C ARG A 438 4.76 14.35 -17.04
N ALA A 439 5.07 13.81 -15.88
CA ALA A 439 4.49 12.52 -15.43
C ALA A 439 2.99 12.67 -15.14
N VAL A 440 2.58 13.76 -14.49
CA VAL A 440 1.17 14.12 -14.26
C VAL A 440 0.41 14.26 -15.58
N ASP A 441 0.97 15.00 -16.54
CA ASP A 441 0.35 15.22 -17.86
C ASP A 441 0.17 13.91 -18.63
N PHE A 442 1.19 13.04 -18.64
CA PHE A 442 1.11 11.73 -19.28
C PHE A 442 0.03 10.86 -18.64
N PHE A 443 -0.07 10.86 -17.31
CA PHE A 443 -1.08 10.11 -16.59
C PHE A 443 -2.49 10.63 -16.91
N ALA A 444 -2.72 11.93 -16.82
CA ALA A 444 -4.01 12.57 -17.09
C ALA A 444 -4.50 12.35 -18.53
N GLN A 445 -3.58 12.27 -19.51
CA GLN A 445 -3.91 11.97 -20.90
C GLN A 445 -4.37 10.53 -21.13
N ASN A 446 -4.10 9.61 -20.20
CA ASN A 446 -4.33 8.18 -20.39
C ASN A 446 -5.26 7.57 -19.33
N SER A 447 -5.85 8.36 -18.44
CA SER A 447 -6.68 7.86 -17.33
C SER A 447 -7.86 8.80 -17.05
N PRO A 448 -9.03 8.30 -16.63
CA PRO A 448 -10.14 9.11 -16.15
C PRO A 448 -9.94 9.65 -14.71
N ALA A 449 -8.84 9.28 -14.04
CA ALA A 449 -8.62 9.65 -12.65
C ALA A 449 -8.63 11.18 -12.43
N PRO A 450 -9.14 11.67 -11.29
CA PRO A 450 -9.06 13.08 -10.91
C PRO A 450 -7.61 13.56 -10.80
N LEU A 451 -7.35 14.82 -11.13
CA LEU A 451 -5.99 15.39 -11.12
C LEU A 451 -5.32 15.28 -9.75
N GLU A 452 -6.05 15.51 -8.66
CA GLU A 452 -5.55 15.39 -7.28
C GLU A 452 -5.07 13.96 -6.97
N THR A 453 -5.81 12.96 -7.41
CA THR A 453 -5.43 11.54 -7.29
C THR A 453 -4.15 11.24 -8.07
N ILE A 454 -4.06 11.77 -9.30
CA ILE A 454 -2.86 11.61 -10.15
C ILE A 454 -1.63 12.25 -9.49
N GLU A 455 -1.74 13.47 -8.98
CA GLU A 455 -0.64 14.16 -8.29
C GLU A 455 -0.19 13.40 -7.04
N THR A 456 -1.12 12.86 -6.27
CA THR A 456 -0.83 12.03 -5.09
C THR A 456 -0.07 10.76 -5.48
N GLU A 457 -0.49 10.08 -6.55
CA GLU A 457 0.19 8.89 -7.06
C GLU A 457 1.60 9.21 -7.60
N ILE A 458 1.76 10.29 -8.34
CA ILE A 458 3.09 10.70 -8.83
C ILE A 458 4.02 11.04 -7.67
N ARG A 459 3.56 11.71 -6.61
CA ARG A 459 4.32 11.94 -5.38
C ARG A 459 4.69 10.63 -4.68
N ARG A 460 3.81 9.65 -4.68
CA ARG A 460 4.10 8.29 -4.18
C ARG A 460 5.25 7.66 -4.95
N TYR A 461 5.21 7.68 -6.28
CA TYR A 461 6.25 7.04 -7.10
C TYR A 461 7.60 7.72 -6.88
N LEU A 462 7.65 9.04 -6.74
CA LEU A 462 8.88 9.80 -6.46
C LEU A 462 9.59 9.36 -5.17
N VAL A 463 8.84 8.92 -4.14
CA VAL A 463 9.44 8.54 -2.84
C VAL A 463 9.65 7.04 -2.68
N ILE A 464 9.06 6.21 -3.54
CA ILE A 464 9.23 4.74 -3.53
C ILE A 464 9.64 4.27 -4.95
N PRO A 465 10.86 4.58 -5.40
CA PRO A 465 11.32 4.31 -6.76
C PRO A 465 11.21 2.82 -7.11
N GLY A 466 10.67 2.54 -8.29
CA GLY A 466 10.53 1.20 -8.86
C GLY A 466 9.32 0.41 -8.32
N GLN A 467 8.72 0.76 -7.18
CA GLN A 467 7.62 -0.03 -6.61
C GLN A 467 6.42 -0.11 -7.58
N ALA A 468 6.11 1.00 -8.23
CA ALA A 468 4.99 1.09 -9.15
C ALA A 468 5.11 0.16 -10.37
N THR A 469 6.32 -0.26 -10.74
CA THR A 469 6.55 -1.14 -11.90
C THR A 469 6.20 -2.61 -11.63
N ALA A 470 6.14 -3.01 -10.35
CA ALA A 470 5.95 -4.40 -9.94
C ALA A 470 4.66 -5.03 -10.48
N TYR A 471 3.57 -4.26 -10.46
CA TYR A 471 2.22 -4.73 -10.82
C TYR A 471 2.15 -5.29 -12.24
N LYS A 472 2.47 -4.44 -13.21
CA LYS A 472 2.34 -4.81 -14.63
C LYS A 472 3.43 -5.78 -15.08
N ILE A 473 4.66 -5.64 -14.58
CA ILE A 473 5.73 -6.60 -14.86
C ILE A 473 5.34 -7.97 -14.30
N GLY A 474 4.91 -8.05 -13.05
CA GLY A 474 4.48 -9.30 -12.44
C GLY A 474 3.31 -9.96 -13.17
N MET A 475 2.31 -9.17 -13.61
CA MET A 475 1.21 -9.68 -14.44
C MET A 475 1.68 -10.31 -15.76
N ILE A 476 2.69 -9.73 -16.39
CA ILE A 476 3.18 -10.20 -17.68
C ILE A 476 4.03 -11.46 -17.52
N ASP A 477 4.75 -11.59 -16.41
CA ASP A 477 5.61 -12.74 -16.12
C ASP A 477 4.81 -13.99 -15.68
N ILE A 478 3.60 -13.81 -15.11
CA ILE A 478 2.69 -14.90 -14.74
C ILE A 478 1.97 -15.47 -15.96
#